data_eecd1282995fb221144a302bc67dfb71
#
_entry.id   eecd1282995fb221144a302bc67dfb71
#
_cell.length_a   1.000
_cell.length_b   1.000
_cell.length_c   1.000
_cell.angle_alpha   90.00
_cell.angle_beta   90.00
_cell.angle_gamma   90.00
#
_symmetry.space_group_name_H-M   'P 1'
#
loop_
_entity.id
_entity.type
_entity.pdbx_description
1 polymer ?
#
loop_
_entity_poly.entity_id
_entity_poly.type
_entity_poly.pdbx_seq_one_letter_code
_entity_poly.pdbx_strand_id
1 'polypeptide(L)'
;MTRHLKTIEQRLLWLSHWMIHHANHVRPKVDGIKLGGHQASSASMVSILTALYFHALRPEDRVAVKPHAAPVFHAIQYLMGNQTREKMENFRGFGGVQSYPSRTKDGDDVDFSTGSVGLGVAITSFASLVQDFIAAKAWGRDLPLGRMVALVGDAELDEGNIYEALQEGWKHGLRNCWWIIDYNRQSLDGIVREGLFARIEKIFDAFGWDVVRIKYGALQRAAFAEPGGEALRAWIDRCPNQEYSALTFMGGAVWRKRLMEDLGDQGDVSALIDRRSDSELAALMENLGGNCVATMAEVFATVDHDRPTCFLAYTIKGWGTPIAGHKDNHGGLMNPTQFATWQAHMGVAKGQEWDPFATVADPGALQDFLAGVPFFARGPRRYLDTRIPVPAIAIDTDREISTQAAFGKILDDLSKGDSAFAARILTTSPDVTGTTNLGPWVNRRKLFARQSRADAFIEHRIPSTAKWEFTPEGQHVELGIAEMNLFLLLGAAGLSHSLFGKRLFPIGTVYDPFVDR
;
A
#
# COMPACT_ATOMS: atom_id res chain seq x y z
N MET A 1 22.27 -6.93 9.54
CA MET A 1 20.94 -6.61 9.03
C MET A 1 20.17 -5.66 9.98
N THR A 2 19.73 -6.05 11.15
CA THR A 2 18.91 -5.21 12.05
C THR A 2 19.51 -3.84 12.39
N ARG A 3 20.85 -3.77 12.56
CA ARG A 3 21.56 -2.49 12.79
C ARG A 3 21.40 -1.53 11.61
N HIS A 4 21.60 -2.01 10.37
CA HIS A 4 21.45 -1.18 9.17
C HIS A 4 19.99 -0.71 9.01
N LEU A 5 18.99 -1.58 9.23
CA LEU A 5 17.58 -1.20 9.18
C LEU A 5 17.25 -0.09 10.18
N LYS A 6 17.75 -0.16 11.43
CA LYS A 6 17.57 0.92 12.42
C LYS A 6 18.23 2.23 11.98
N THR A 7 19.41 2.16 11.40
CA THR A 7 20.09 3.36 10.86
C THR A 7 19.28 3.97 9.71
N ILE A 8 18.79 3.16 8.78
CA ILE A 8 17.93 3.59 7.68
C ILE A 8 16.64 4.21 8.22
N GLU A 9 15.97 3.57 9.16
CA GLU A 9 14.76 4.06 9.82
C GLU A 9 14.96 5.50 10.36
N GLN A 10 16.06 5.75 11.07
CA GLN A 10 16.38 7.08 11.60
C GLN A 10 16.64 8.09 10.48
N ARG A 11 17.35 7.68 9.41
CA ARG A 11 17.60 8.56 8.26
C ARG A 11 16.32 8.90 7.50
N LEU A 12 15.44 7.94 7.28
CA LEU A 12 14.15 8.16 6.63
C LEU A 12 13.22 9.03 7.46
N LEU A 13 13.20 8.82 8.79
CA LEU A 13 12.47 9.68 9.71
C LEU A 13 12.95 11.13 9.59
N TRP A 14 14.28 11.34 9.61
CA TRP A 14 14.85 12.67 9.46
C TRP A 14 14.54 13.29 8.09
N LEU A 15 14.91 12.65 6.99
CA LEU A 15 14.80 13.20 5.63
C LEU A 15 13.37 13.53 5.24
N SER A 16 12.41 12.68 5.58
CA SER A 16 10.99 12.91 5.29
C SER A 16 10.45 14.13 6.05
N HIS A 17 10.86 14.32 7.30
CA HIS A 17 10.42 15.45 8.12
C HIS A 17 11.15 16.73 7.79
N TRP A 18 12.44 16.65 7.45
CA TRP A 18 13.19 17.79 6.95
C TRP A 18 12.61 18.33 5.66
N MET A 19 12.28 17.48 4.71
CA MET A 19 11.63 17.89 3.45
C MET A 19 10.36 18.69 3.70
N ILE A 20 9.50 18.23 4.61
CA ILE A 20 8.26 18.92 4.97
C ILE A 20 8.57 20.25 5.67
N HIS A 21 9.50 20.24 6.62
CA HIS A 21 9.92 21.44 7.35
C HIS A 21 10.53 22.49 6.40
N HIS A 22 11.43 22.08 5.51
CA HIS A 22 12.04 22.93 4.51
C HIS A 22 10.99 23.61 3.64
N ALA A 23 10.03 22.86 3.10
CA ALA A 23 8.97 23.41 2.27
C ALA A 23 8.07 24.43 3.01
N ASN A 24 7.87 24.26 4.31
CA ASN A 24 6.98 25.10 5.10
C ASN A 24 7.67 26.29 5.77
N HIS A 25 8.96 26.19 6.11
CA HIS A 25 9.63 27.18 6.97
C HIS A 25 10.95 27.72 6.41
N VAL A 26 11.60 27.03 5.46
CA VAL A 26 12.92 27.41 4.94
C VAL A 26 12.81 27.97 3.52
N ARG A 27 12.10 27.28 2.62
CA ARG A 27 11.91 27.69 1.24
C ARG A 27 11.14 29.02 1.17
N PRO A 28 11.63 30.04 0.42
CA PRO A 28 10.89 31.28 0.21
C PRO A 28 9.49 31.02 -0.37
N LYS A 29 8.50 31.73 0.15
CA LYS A 29 7.10 31.64 -0.30
C LYS A 29 6.62 33.02 -0.73
N VAL A 30 5.84 33.07 -1.81
CA VAL A 30 5.29 34.31 -2.35
C VAL A 30 4.06 34.77 -1.57
N ASP A 31 3.27 33.81 -1.06
CA ASP A 31 1.92 34.03 -0.50
C ASP A 31 1.77 33.67 0.99
N GLY A 32 2.84 33.14 1.62
CA GLY A 32 2.80 32.75 3.03
C GLY A 32 1.93 31.51 3.33
N ILE A 33 1.37 30.85 2.31
CA ILE A 33 0.49 29.67 2.47
C ILE A 33 1.26 28.51 3.11
N LYS A 34 0.62 27.84 4.08
CA LYS A 34 1.11 26.58 4.64
C LYS A 34 0.97 25.48 3.60
N LEU A 35 2.09 24.83 3.23
CA LEU A 35 2.10 23.74 2.24
C LEU A 35 1.65 22.39 2.83
N GLY A 36 1.72 22.23 4.16
CA GLY A 36 1.39 20.97 4.82
C GLY A 36 2.43 19.89 4.57
N GLY A 37 2.03 18.62 4.59
CA GLY A 37 2.91 17.46 4.31
C GLY A 37 2.72 16.25 5.22
N HIS A 38 1.81 16.30 6.21
CA HIS A 38 1.39 15.19 7.06
C HIS A 38 2.56 14.52 7.81
N GLN A 39 3.34 15.31 8.59
CA GLN A 39 4.49 14.80 9.36
C GLN A 39 4.12 13.57 10.20
N ALA A 40 3.03 13.64 10.96
CA ALA A 40 2.65 12.57 11.86
C ALA A 40 2.25 11.26 11.13
N SER A 41 1.54 11.36 9.99
CA SER A 41 1.18 10.19 9.18
C SER A 41 2.38 9.62 8.42
N SER A 42 3.38 10.45 8.12
CA SER A 42 4.67 9.97 7.59
C SER A 42 5.44 9.22 8.66
N ALA A 43 5.55 9.77 9.86
CA ALA A 43 6.28 9.16 10.98
C ALA A 43 5.77 7.76 11.35
N SER A 44 4.44 7.55 11.39
CA SER A 44 3.87 6.23 11.71
C SER A 44 4.29 5.14 10.73
N MET A 45 4.60 5.50 9.47
CA MET A 45 4.94 4.57 8.40
C MET A 45 6.44 4.27 8.26
N VAL A 46 7.31 4.98 8.95
CA VAL A 46 8.78 4.88 8.72
C VAL A 46 9.30 3.47 8.96
N SER A 47 8.97 2.85 10.10
CA SER A 47 9.44 1.49 10.43
C SER A 47 8.89 0.44 9.45
N ILE A 48 7.60 0.57 9.08
CA ILE A 48 6.93 -0.32 8.12
C ILE A 48 7.61 -0.23 6.76
N LEU A 49 7.77 0.99 6.22
CA LEU A 49 8.41 1.22 4.94
C LEU A 49 9.88 0.80 4.94
N THR A 50 10.60 1.02 6.04
CA THR A 50 12.00 0.58 6.17
C THR A 50 12.10 -0.94 6.07
N ALA A 51 11.32 -1.68 6.84
CA ALA A 51 11.33 -3.15 6.79
C ALA A 51 10.85 -3.67 5.42
N LEU A 52 9.83 -3.04 4.84
CA LEU A 52 9.28 -3.43 3.55
C LEU A 52 10.32 -3.27 2.44
N TYR A 53 10.82 -2.05 2.21
CA TYR A 53 11.68 -1.73 1.07
C TYR A 53 13.10 -2.32 1.17
N PHE A 54 13.66 -2.39 2.37
CA PHE A 54 15.06 -2.80 2.56
C PHE A 54 15.24 -4.26 3.02
N HIS A 55 14.12 -4.99 3.23
CA HIS A 55 14.20 -6.38 3.66
C HIS A 55 13.21 -7.31 2.95
N ALA A 56 11.94 -6.90 2.79
CA ALA A 56 10.88 -7.83 2.40
C ALA A 56 10.60 -7.86 0.90
N LEU A 57 10.69 -6.72 0.20
CA LEU A 57 10.31 -6.62 -1.21
C LEU A 57 11.28 -7.36 -2.13
N ARG A 58 10.71 -7.98 -3.15
CA ARG A 58 11.41 -8.62 -4.27
C ARG A 58 11.38 -7.70 -5.50
N PRO A 59 12.26 -7.89 -6.48
CA PRO A 59 12.30 -7.08 -7.70
C PRO A 59 10.98 -7.04 -8.47
N GLU A 60 10.21 -8.13 -8.42
CA GLU A 60 8.94 -8.30 -9.13
C GLU A 60 7.76 -7.64 -8.41
N ASP A 61 7.89 -7.35 -7.12
CA ASP A 61 6.82 -6.76 -6.32
C ASP A 61 6.47 -5.34 -6.79
N ARG A 62 5.20 -4.95 -6.60
CA ARG A 62 4.69 -3.62 -6.92
C ARG A 62 4.01 -3.02 -5.70
N VAL A 63 4.22 -1.73 -5.46
CA VAL A 63 3.79 -1.08 -4.23
C VAL A 63 2.89 0.13 -4.51
N ALA A 64 1.71 0.12 -3.92
CA ALA A 64 0.86 1.29 -3.78
C ALA A 64 1.14 1.96 -2.43
N VAL A 65 1.83 3.09 -2.47
CA VAL A 65 2.24 3.80 -1.26
C VAL A 65 1.07 4.60 -0.71
N LYS A 66 0.77 4.47 0.59
CA LYS A 66 -0.21 5.30 1.30
C LYS A 66 0.03 6.78 0.96
N PRO A 67 -1.01 7.55 0.53
CA PRO A 67 -0.83 8.94 0.10
C PRO A 67 -0.08 9.81 1.11
N HIS A 68 -0.47 9.75 2.38
CA HIS A 68 0.14 10.55 3.46
C HIS A 68 1.55 10.10 3.88
N ALA A 69 2.05 8.98 3.35
CA ALA A 69 3.42 8.51 3.54
C ALA A 69 4.34 8.83 2.33
N ALA A 70 3.87 9.61 1.36
CA ALA A 70 4.68 10.06 0.23
C ALA A 70 6.04 10.64 0.64
N PRO A 71 6.14 11.48 1.70
CA PRO A 71 7.44 12.00 2.15
C PRO A 71 8.45 10.90 2.51
N VAL A 72 8.02 9.81 3.13
CA VAL A 72 8.92 8.68 3.45
C VAL A 72 9.32 7.94 2.18
N PHE A 73 8.40 7.73 1.24
CA PHE A 73 8.72 7.14 -0.05
C PHE A 73 9.75 7.97 -0.83
N HIS A 74 9.57 9.27 -0.92
CA HIS A 74 10.55 10.16 -1.57
C HIS A 74 11.91 10.14 -0.85
N ALA A 75 11.92 10.06 0.49
CA ALA A 75 13.15 9.90 1.26
C ALA A 75 13.86 8.58 0.97
N ILE A 76 13.12 7.47 0.78
CA ILE A 76 13.68 6.18 0.33
C ILE A 76 14.33 6.35 -1.05
N GLN A 77 13.62 6.94 -2.01
CA GLN A 77 14.15 7.15 -3.36
C GLN A 77 15.39 8.05 -3.36
N TYR A 78 15.40 9.07 -2.50
CA TYR A 78 16.56 9.94 -2.32
C TYR A 78 17.76 9.22 -1.70
N LEU A 79 17.55 8.42 -0.66
CA LEU A 79 18.58 7.59 -0.04
C LEU A 79 19.18 6.59 -1.03
N MET A 80 18.36 6.05 -1.95
CA MET A 80 18.79 5.12 -3.00
C MET A 80 19.37 5.81 -4.24
N GLY A 81 19.44 7.14 -4.29
CA GLY A 81 19.96 7.89 -5.42
C GLY A 81 19.02 8.01 -6.62
N ASN A 82 17.76 7.57 -6.49
CA ASN A 82 16.74 7.64 -7.54
C ASN A 82 16.00 8.99 -7.57
N GLN A 83 16.25 9.85 -6.57
CA GLN A 83 15.66 11.17 -6.46
C GLN A 83 16.74 12.22 -6.20
N THR A 84 16.54 13.46 -6.64
CA THR A 84 17.54 14.54 -6.50
C THR A 84 17.20 15.46 -5.32
N ARG A 85 18.23 16.06 -4.72
CA ARG A 85 18.08 17.05 -3.66
C ARG A 85 17.20 18.24 -4.11
N GLU A 86 17.43 18.74 -5.32
CA GLU A 86 16.66 19.86 -5.89
C GLU A 86 15.14 19.57 -5.90
N LYS A 87 14.74 18.37 -6.32
CA LYS A 87 13.33 17.97 -6.34
C LYS A 87 12.77 17.80 -4.93
N MET A 88 13.58 17.29 -3.99
CA MET A 88 13.20 17.17 -2.57
C MET A 88 13.01 18.56 -1.93
N GLU A 89 13.91 19.50 -2.19
CA GLU A 89 13.81 20.89 -1.73
C GLU A 89 12.56 21.59 -2.29
N ASN A 90 12.13 21.18 -3.48
CA ASN A 90 10.94 21.70 -4.14
C ASN A 90 9.66 20.86 -3.87
N PHE A 91 9.60 20.12 -2.76
CA PHE A 91 8.42 19.35 -2.38
C PHE A 91 7.12 20.17 -2.50
N ARG A 92 6.11 19.63 -3.17
CA ARG A 92 4.83 20.29 -3.48
C ARG A 92 4.96 21.55 -4.34
N GLY A 93 6.11 21.79 -4.94
CA GLY A 93 6.31 22.84 -5.93
C GLY A 93 6.25 22.28 -7.35
N PHE A 94 6.14 23.18 -8.33
CA PHE A 94 6.16 22.79 -9.74
C PHE A 94 7.52 22.16 -10.09
N GLY A 95 7.51 20.98 -10.68
CA GLY A 95 8.72 20.21 -11.01
C GLY A 95 9.40 19.51 -9.82
N GLY A 96 8.93 19.70 -8.59
CA GLY A 96 9.40 18.98 -7.41
C GLY A 96 8.66 17.67 -7.17
N VAL A 97 9.04 16.95 -6.11
CA VAL A 97 8.34 15.72 -5.71
C VAL A 97 6.90 16.01 -5.29
N GLN A 98 5.99 15.10 -5.67
CA GLN A 98 4.55 15.33 -5.53
C GLN A 98 4.07 15.15 -4.09
N SER A 99 2.91 15.75 -3.80
CA SER A 99 2.21 15.58 -2.51
C SER A 99 1.89 14.12 -2.22
N TYR A 100 1.54 13.38 -3.26
CA TYR A 100 1.20 11.97 -3.26
C TYR A 100 1.88 11.31 -4.45
N PRO A 101 2.39 10.08 -4.31
CA PRO A 101 3.14 9.44 -5.39
C PRO A 101 2.37 9.43 -6.71
N SER A 102 3.01 9.93 -7.75
CA SER A 102 2.41 10.05 -9.08
C SER A 102 3.30 9.41 -10.14
N ARG A 103 2.79 8.37 -10.77
CA ARG A 103 3.49 7.64 -11.84
C ARG A 103 3.83 8.52 -13.06
N THR A 104 3.09 9.60 -13.26
CA THR A 104 3.22 10.48 -14.44
C THR A 104 4.00 11.75 -14.15
N LYS A 105 4.09 12.18 -12.88
CA LYS A 105 4.71 13.46 -12.49
C LYS A 105 6.02 13.28 -11.73
N ASP A 106 6.13 12.23 -10.91
CA ASP A 106 7.37 11.92 -10.22
C ASP A 106 8.37 11.24 -11.17
N GLY A 107 9.64 11.58 -11.00
CA GLY A 107 10.74 10.97 -11.77
C GLY A 107 11.24 9.65 -11.19
N ASP A 108 10.79 9.29 -9.99
CA ASP A 108 11.15 8.08 -9.27
C ASP A 108 10.21 6.89 -9.59
N ASP A 109 10.53 5.73 -9.03
CA ASP A 109 9.86 4.46 -9.34
C ASP A 109 8.50 4.30 -8.65
N VAL A 110 7.55 5.14 -8.98
CA VAL A 110 6.16 4.99 -8.54
C VAL A 110 5.48 3.88 -9.33
N ASP A 111 5.10 2.78 -8.68
CA ASP A 111 4.37 1.68 -9.33
C ASP A 111 2.89 2.04 -9.59
N PHE A 112 2.22 2.66 -8.60
CA PHE A 112 0.83 3.11 -8.71
C PHE A 112 0.69 4.55 -8.22
N SER A 113 -0.09 5.37 -8.93
CA SER A 113 -0.49 6.68 -8.43
C SER A 113 -1.55 6.51 -7.35
N THR A 114 -1.33 7.14 -6.18
CA THR A 114 -2.18 6.95 -4.99
C THR A 114 -2.77 8.27 -4.48
N GLY A 115 -3.01 9.22 -5.38
CA GLY A 115 -3.54 10.55 -5.01
C GLY A 115 -4.93 10.51 -4.40
N SER A 116 -5.81 9.63 -4.85
CA SER A 116 -7.13 9.41 -4.27
C SER A 116 -7.06 8.26 -3.25
N VAL A 117 -7.53 8.55 -2.03
CA VAL A 117 -7.58 7.59 -0.92
C VAL A 117 -8.46 6.40 -1.32
N GLY A 118 -8.06 5.19 -0.97
CA GLY A 118 -8.76 3.94 -1.29
C GLY A 118 -8.47 3.37 -2.68
N LEU A 119 -8.37 4.20 -3.72
CA LEU A 119 -8.13 3.72 -5.10
C LEU A 119 -6.76 3.04 -5.25
N GLY A 120 -5.72 3.61 -4.61
CA GLY A 120 -4.39 3.01 -4.61
C GLY A 120 -4.34 1.64 -3.93
N VAL A 121 -5.21 1.42 -2.95
CA VAL A 121 -5.36 0.11 -2.28
C VAL A 121 -6.04 -0.88 -3.22
N ALA A 122 -7.22 -0.54 -3.70
CA ALA A 122 -8.07 -1.42 -4.49
C ALA A 122 -7.40 -1.84 -5.83
N ILE A 123 -6.64 -0.93 -6.49
CA ILE A 123 -5.96 -1.26 -7.75
C ILE A 123 -4.94 -2.40 -7.60
N THR A 124 -4.38 -2.62 -6.41
CA THR A 124 -3.44 -3.74 -6.18
C THR A 124 -4.12 -5.09 -6.34
N SER A 125 -5.38 -5.24 -5.93
CA SER A 125 -6.17 -6.45 -6.17
C SER A 125 -6.33 -6.71 -7.68
N PHE A 126 -6.68 -5.69 -8.44
CA PHE A 126 -6.84 -5.82 -9.89
C PHE A 126 -5.51 -6.02 -10.62
N ALA A 127 -4.42 -5.41 -10.14
CA ALA A 127 -3.09 -5.67 -10.68
C ALA A 127 -2.64 -7.12 -10.44
N SER A 128 -2.99 -7.71 -9.29
CA SER A 128 -2.75 -9.14 -9.03
C SER A 128 -3.59 -10.02 -9.97
N LEU A 129 -4.87 -9.70 -10.18
CA LEU A 129 -5.73 -10.41 -11.13
C LEU A 129 -5.18 -10.32 -12.57
N VAL A 130 -4.71 -9.14 -12.98
CA VAL A 130 -4.08 -8.92 -14.31
C VAL A 130 -2.78 -9.72 -14.43
N GLN A 131 -1.98 -9.80 -13.39
CA GLN A 131 -0.78 -10.65 -13.35
C GLN A 131 -1.13 -12.13 -13.59
N ASP A 132 -2.15 -12.63 -12.90
CA ASP A 132 -2.62 -14.01 -13.07
C ASP A 132 -3.21 -14.24 -14.46
N PHE A 133 -3.96 -13.26 -14.99
CA PHE A 133 -4.46 -13.31 -16.36
C PHE A 133 -3.32 -13.44 -17.38
N ILE A 134 -2.28 -12.64 -17.25
CA ILE A 134 -1.12 -12.69 -18.15
C ILE A 134 -0.39 -14.02 -18.03
N ALA A 135 -0.09 -14.46 -16.82
CA ALA A 135 0.65 -15.69 -16.56
C ALA A 135 -0.07 -16.96 -17.08
N ALA A 136 -1.40 -16.92 -17.14
CA ALA A 136 -2.20 -18.01 -17.69
C ALA A 136 -2.11 -18.12 -19.21
N LYS A 137 -1.70 -17.06 -19.93
CA LYS A 137 -1.61 -17.08 -21.39
C LYS A 137 -0.28 -17.67 -21.87
N ALA A 138 -0.31 -18.37 -23.02
CA ALA A 138 0.90 -18.96 -23.60
C ALA A 138 2.05 -17.95 -23.79
N TRP A 139 1.70 -16.69 -24.13
CA TRP A 139 2.66 -15.59 -24.32
C TRP A 139 3.10 -14.90 -23.02
N GLY A 140 2.55 -15.29 -21.88
CA GLY A 140 2.83 -14.71 -20.57
C GLY A 140 3.41 -15.70 -19.55
N ARG A 141 3.62 -16.98 -19.91
CA ARG A 141 4.08 -18.03 -18.99
C ARG A 141 5.45 -17.78 -18.36
N ASP A 142 6.26 -16.94 -18.96
CA ASP A 142 7.58 -16.52 -18.50
C ASP A 142 7.55 -15.37 -17.50
N LEU A 143 6.35 -14.85 -17.18
CA LEU A 143 6.20 -13.73 -16.24
C LEU A 143 6.59 -14.14 -14.82
N PRO A 144 7.60 -13.49 -14.22
CA PRO A 144 7.87 -13.67 -12.81
C PRO A 144 6.74 -13.05 -11.97
N LEU A 145 6.20 -13.84 -11.05
CA LEU A 145 5.09 -13.41 -10.21
C LEU A 145 5.60 -12.64 -9.00
N GLY A 146 5.18 -11.39 -8.88
CA GLY A 146 5.43 -10.53 -7.74
C GLY A 146 4.19 -10.35 -6.87
N ARG A 147 4.40 -9.80 -5.68
CA ARG A 147 3.31 -9.39 -4.78
C ARG A 147 2.83 -7.98 -5.14
N MET A 148 1.53 -7.78 -5.07
CA MET A 148 0.90 -6.46 -5.15
C MET A 148 0.67 -5.97 -3.73
N VAL A 149 1.45 -4.98 -3.31
CA VAL A 149 1.49 -4.50 -1.93
C VAL A 149 0.80 -3.15 -1.83
N ALA A 150 -0.17 -3.00 -0.93
CA ALA A 150 -0.76 -1.70 -0.60
C ALA A 150 -0.41 -1.31 0.84
N LEU A 151 -0.03 -0.05 1.02
CA LEU A 151 0.10 0.59 2.32
C LEU A 151 -1.18 1.40 2.58
N VAL A 152 -1.87 1.10 3.66
CA VAL A 152 -3.25 1.54 3.92
C VAL A 152 -3.29 2.29 5.24
N GLY A 153 -3.98 3.43 5.30
CA GLY A 153 -4.36 4.05 6.56
C GLY A 153 -5.60 3.37 7.15
N ASP A 154 -5.70 3.29 8.47
CA ASP A 154 -6.89 2.74 9.14
C ASP A 154 -8.17 3.53 8.80
N ALA A 155 -8.08 4.86 8.68
CA ALA A 155 -9.18 5.71 8.23
C ALA A 155 -9.45 5.59 6.71
N GLU A 156 -8.52 5.09 5.92
CA GLU A 156 -8.69 4.84 4.49
C GLU A 156 -9.67 3.70 4.23
N LEU A 157 -9.89 2.84 5.22
CA LEU A 157 -10.90 1.78 5.16
C LEU A 157 -12.36 2.30 5.19
N ASP A 158 -12.58 3.60 5.34
CA ASP A 158 -13.90 4.21 5.17
C ASP A 158 -14.34 4.26 3.69
N GLU A 159 -13.40 4.11 2.74
CA GLU A 159 -13.67 4.14 1.31
C GLU A 159 -14.38 2.86 0.83
N GLY A 160 -15.59 3.02 0.28
CA GLY A 160 -16.44 1.90 -0.14
C GLY A 160 -15.81 1.00 -1.22
N ASN A 161 -15.02 1.57 -2.12
CA ASN A 161 -14.35 0.84 -3.19
C ASN A 161 -13.34 -0.22 -2.67
N ILE A 162 -12.85 -0.08 -1.43
CA ILE A 162 -12.01 -1.10 -0.79
C ILE A 162 -12.81 -2.39 -0.58
N TYR A 163 -14.03 -2.28 -0.08
CA TYR A 163 -14.92 -3.44 0.16
C TYR A 163 -15.41 -4.06 -1.13
N GLU A 164 -15.71 -3.25 -2.15
CA GLU A 164 -16.01 -3.73 -3.50
C GLU A 164 -14.83 -4.55 -4.06
N ALA A 165 -13.59 -4.08 -3.88
CA ALA A 165 -12.40 -4.78 -4.32
C ALA A 165 -12.13 -6.07 -3.52
N LEU A 166 -12.42 -6.11 -2.22
CA LEU A 166 -12.34 -7.33 -1.40
C LEU A 166 -13.32 -8.39 -1.89
N GLN A 167 -14.59 -7.99 -2.12
CA GLN A 167 -15.64 -8.87 -2.65
C GLN A 167 -15.22 -9.45 -4.01
N GLU A 168 -14.70 -8.62 -4.90
CA GLU A 168 -14.29 -9.03 -6.24
C GLU A 168 -13.05 -9.93 -6.19
N GLY A 169 -12.09 -9.59 -5.35
CA GLY A 169 -10.90 -10.42 -5.11
C GLY A 169 -11.25 -11.84 -4.64
N TRP A 170 -12.23 -11.97 -3.75
CA TRP A 170 -12.74 -13.27 -3.31
C TRP A 170 -13.37 -14.06 -4.47
N LYS A 171 -14.22 -13.44 -5.31
CA LYS A 171 -14.84 -14.09 -6.47
C LYS A 171 -13.82 -14.66 -7.46
N HIS A 172 -12.74 -13.93 -7.68
CA HIS A 172 -11.69 -14.29 -8.63
C HIS A 172 -10.54 -15.10 -8.02
N GLY A 173 -10.59 -15.41 -6.72
CA GLY A 173 -9.56 -16.16 -6.01
C GLY A 173 -8.22 -15.44 -6.00
N LEU A 174 -8.24 -14.17 -5.57
CA LEU A 174 -7.07 -13.31 -5.46
C LEU A 174 -5.91 -13.98 -4.73
N ARG A 175 -4.68 -13.73 -5.17
CA ARG A 175 -3.44 -14.17 -4.53
C ARG A 175 -2.32 -13.14 -4.71
N ASN A 176 -1.16 -13.38 -4.07
CA ASN A 176 0.00 -12.49 -4.18
C ASN A 176 -0.35 -11.01 -3.89
N CYS A 177 -1.22 -10.77 -2.90
CA CYS A 177 -1.66 -9.46 -2.52
C CYS A 177 -1.42 -9.24 -1.02
N TRP A 178 -0.71 -8.17 -0.67
CA TRP A 178 -0.44 -7.78 0.70
C TRP A 178 -1.02 -6.40 0.97
N TRP A 179 -1.88 -6.27 1.98
CA TRP A 179 -2.34 -4.98 2.46
C TRP A 179 -1.80 -4.76 3.87
N ILE A 180 -1.03 -3.68 4.06
CA ILE A 180 -0.39 -3.35 5.32
C ILE A 180 -1.09 -2.13 5.89
N ILE A 181 -1.88 -2.34 6.93
CA ILE A 181 -2.69 -1.30 7.57
C ILE A 181 -1.85 -0.63 8.66
N ASP A 182 -1.62 0.67 8.49
CA ASP A 182 -1.11 1.57 9.53
C ASP A 182 -2.21 1.84 10.55
N TYR A 183 -2.31 0.98 11.55
CA TYR A 183 -3.31 1.07 12.60
C TYR A 183 -2.84 2.01 13.71
N ASN A 184 -2.83 3.31 13.40
CA ASN A 184 -2.44 4.36 14.34
C ASN A 184 -3.59 4.84 15.23
N ARG A 185 -4.80 4.40 14.99
CA ARG A 185 -6.00 4.65 15.80
C ARG A 185 -6.46 6.12 15.81
N GLN A 186 -6.06 6.89 14.80
CA GLN A 186 -6.45 8.30 14.67
C GLN A 186 -6.99 8.60 13.26
N SER A 187 -8.23 9.11 13.20
CA SER A 187 -8.83 9.61 11.97
C SER A 187 -8.97 11.13 12.08
N LEU A 188 -8.41 11.88 11.13
CA LEU A 188 -8.28 13.33 11.22
C LEU A 188 -7.63 13.74 12.57
N ASP A 189 -8.32 14.58 13.34
CA ASP A 189 -7.92 15.04 14.67
C ASP A 189 -8.74 14.33 15.77
N GLY A 190 -9.22 13.13 15.50
CA GLY A 190 -9.98 12.28 16.42
C GLY A 190 -9.32 10.92 16.64
N ILE A 191 -9.54 10.34 17.82
CA ILE A 191 -9.08 9.00 18.15
C ILE A 191 -10.23 8.01 17.91
N VAL A 192 -9.94 6.92 17.19
CA VAL A 192 -10.95 5.94 16.84
C VAL A 192 -11.43 5.14 18.05
N ARG A 193 -12.69 4.69 17.97
CA ARG A 193 -13.32 3.86 19.00
C ARG A 193 -12.59 2.54 19.17
N GLU A 194 -12.56 2.04 20.39
CA GLU A 194 -11.99 0.73 20.74
C GLU A 194 -12.66 -0.40 19.98
N GLY A 195 -11.88 -1.45 19.68
CA GLY A 195 -12.36 -2.66 19.02
C GLY A 195 -12.49 -2.57 17.50
N LEU A 196 -12.08 -1.46 16.86
CA LEU A 196 -12.07 -1.36 15.40
C LEU A 196 -11.21 -2.47 14.77
N PHE A 197 -10.05 -2.78 15.35
CA PHE A 197 -9.17 -3.85 14.85
C PHE A 197 -9.89 -5.20 14.71
N ALA A 198 -10.73 -5.57 15.69
CA ALA A 198 -11.46 -6.83 15.64
C ALA A 198 -12.53 -6.86 14.54
N ARG A 199 -13.04 -5.71 14.13
CA ARG A 199 -13.95 -5.60 12.98
C ARG A 199 -13.20 -5.72 11.66
N ILE A 200 -12.05 -5.07 11.56
CA ILE A 200 -11.15 -5.17 10.40
C ILE A 200 -10.77 -6.64 10.20
N GLU A 201 -10.29 -7.33 11.24
CA GLU A 201 -9.93 -8.75 11.17
C GLU A 201 -11.08 -9.61 10.64
N LYS A 202 -12.29 -9.45 11.17
CA LYS A 202 -13.46 -10.19 10.72
C LYS A 202 -13.83 -9.93 9.26
N ILE A 203 -13.66 -8.69 8.78
CA ILE A 203 -13.93 -8.34 7.39
C ILE A 203 -12.94 -9.06 6.47
N PHE A 204 -11.65 -8.99 6.75
CA PHE A 204 -10.64 -9.63 5.92
C PHE A 204 -10.76 -11.17 5.96
N ASP A 205 -10.98 -11.75 7.12
CA ASP A 205 -11.23 -13.19 7.29
C ASP A 205 -12.46 -13.66 6.48
N ALA A 206 -13.55 -12.88 6.50
CA ALA A 206 -14.76 -13.18 5.73
C ALA A 206 -14.52 -13.22 4.21
N PHE A 207 -13.51 -12.49 3.71
CA PHE A 207 -13.09 -12.52 2.30
C PHE A 207 -11.91 -13.47 2.03
N GLY A 208 -11.56 -14.32 3.00
CA GLY A 208 -10.53 -15.34 2.82
C GLY A 208 -9.09 -14.83 2.84
N TRP A 209 -8.84 -13.67 3.46
CA TRP A 209 -7.51 -13.15 3.67
C TRP A 209 -6.91 -13.71 4.95
N ASP A 210 -5.60 -14.00 4.94
CA ASP A 210 -4.86 -14.21 6.18
C ASP A 210 -4.67 -12.87 6.89
N VAL A 211 -4.94 -12.85 8.20
CA VAL A 211 -4.77 -11.63 9.01
C VAL A 211 -3.64 -11.81 10.00
N VAL A 212 -2.62 -10.96 9.88
CA VAL A 212 -1.45 -10.95 10.75
C VAL A 212 -1.48 -9.72 11.65
N ARG A 213 -1.77 -9.90 12.95
CA ARG A 213 -1.79 -8.83 13.93
C ARG A 213 -0.38 -8.54 14.46
N ILE A 214 0.09 -7.30 14.29
CA ILE A 214 1.43 -6.86 14.70
C ILE A 214 1.28 -5.78 15.77
N LYS A 215 0.96 -6.19 17.02
CA LYS A 215 0.64 -5.25 18.11
C LYS A 215 1.89 -4.83 18.88
N TYR A 216 2.75 -5.74 19.26
CA TYR A 216 3.86 -5.50 20.18
C TYR A 216 5.21 -5.53 19.46
N GLY A 217 6.05 -4.54 19.74
CA GLY A 217 7.42 -4.53 19.27
C GLY A 217 8.36 -5.38 20.14
N ALA A 218 9.61 -5.47 19.74
CA ALA A 218 10.60 -6.34 20.37
C ALA A 218 10.85 -5.96 21.84
N LEU A 219 10.85 -4.65 22.19
CA LEU A 219 11.04 -4.20 23.58
C LEU A 219 9.87 -4.61 24.45
N GLN A 220 8.63 -4.46 23.98
CA GLN A 220 7.44 -4.89 24.72
C GLN A 220 7.42 -6.40 24.89
N ARG A 221 7.70 -7.18 23.85
CA ARG A 221 7.78 -8.65 23.92
C ARG A 221 8.84 -9.10 24.93
N ALA A 222 9.99 -8.43 24.97
CA ALA A 222 11.04 -8.72 25.95
C ALA A 222 10.57 -8.41 27.39
N ALA A 223 9.95 -7.24 27.61
CA ALA A 223 9.43 -6.86 28.93
C ALA A 223 8.31 -7.79 29.42
N PHE A 224 7.48 -8.32 28.52
CA PHE A 224 6.42 -9.28 28.89
C PHE A 224 6.97 -10.63 29.39
N ALA A 225 8.19 -10.98 29.02
CA ALA A 225 8.87 -12.16 29.52
C ALA A 225 9.53 -11.96 30.91
N GLU A 226 9.59 -10.72 31.43
CA GLU A 226 10.10 -10.42 32.76
C GLU A 226 9.04 -10.67 33.84
N PRO A 227 9.42 -10.85 35.11
CA PRO A 227 8.48 -10.84 36.24
C PRO A 227 7.62 -9.56 36.20
N GLY A 228 6.30 -9.70 36.35
CA GLY A 228 5.34 -8.60 36.19
C GLY A 228 4.95 -8.23 34.75
N GLY A 229 5.60 -8.81 33.74
CA GLY A 229 5.39 -8.47 32.36
C GLY A 229 3.99 -8.80 31.83
N GLU A 230 3.37 -9.89 32.31
CA GLU A 230 2.00 -10.25 31.91
C GLU A 230 0.97 -9.23 32.39
N ALA A 231 1.15 -8.69 33.61
CA ALA A 231 0.27 -7.63 34.11
C ALA A 231 0.42 -6.32 33.32
N LEU A 232 1.66 -5.97 32.94
CA LEU A 232 1.91 -4.84 32.02
C LEU A 232 1.23 -5.07 30.66
N ARG A 233 1.36 -6.25 30.07
CA ARG A 233 0.69 -6.62 28.82
C ARG A 233 -0.82 -6.48 28.94
N ALA A 234 -1.41 -7.05 29.99
CA ALA A 234 -2.84 -6.98 30.23
C ALA A 234 -3.33 -5.52 30.42
N TRP A 235 -2.50 -4.67 31.03
CA TRP A 235 -2.79 -3.24 31.15
C TRP A 235 -2.78 -2.56 29.76
N ILE A 236 -1.75 -2.78 28.96
CA ILE A 236 -1.64 -2.25 27.58
C ILE A 236 -2.85 -2.69 26.74
N ASP A 237 -3.32 -3.92 26.93
CA ASP A 237 -4.44 -4.46 26.16
C ASP A 237 -5.79 -3.80 26.50
N ARG A 238 -5.94 -3.32 27.73
CA ARG A 238 -7.15 -2.66 28.23
C ARG A 238 -7.10 -1.14 28.17
N CYS A 239 -5.89 -0.56 27.99
CA CYS A 239 -5.73 0.89 27.98
C CYS A 239 -6.54 1.50 26.82
N PRO A 240 -7.43 2.47 27.09
CA PRO A 240 -8.17 3.16 26.05
C PRO A 240 -7.25 3.85 25.04
N ASN A 241 -7.62 3.83 23.76
CA ASN A 241 -6.82 4.44 22.69
C ASN A 241 -6.50 5.92 22.98
N GLN A 242 -7.49 6.67 23.48
CA GLN A 242 -7.32 8.08 23.81
C GLN A 242 -6.31 8.28 24.94
N GLU A 243 -6.37 7.47 25.97
CA GLU A 243 -5.44 7.54 27.08
C GLU A 243 -4.02 7.15 26.66
N TYR A 244 -3.88 6.06 25.91
CA TYR A 244 -2.58 5.65 25.36
C TYR A 244 -1.92 6.76 24.55
N SER A 245 -2.69 7.43 23.70
CA SER A 245 -2.20 8.56 22.89
C SER A 245 -1.79 9.75 23.74
N ALA A 246 -2.59 10.12 24.74
CA ALA A 246 -2.29 11.22 25.66
C ALA A 246 -1.03 10.96 26.49
N LEU A 247 -0.89 9.75 27.04
CA LEU A 247 0.29 9.34 27.82
C LEU A 247 1.55 9.32 26.94
N THR A 248 1.44 8.86 25.69
CA THR A 248 2.53 8.92 24.70
C THR A 248 3.00 10.36 24.49
N PHE A 249 2.08 11.30 24.28
CA PHE A 249 2.41 12.71 24.09
C PHE A 249 3.06 13.36 25.33
N MET A 250 2.62 12.97 26.52
CA MET A 250 3.13 13.51 27.77
C MET A 250 4.49 12.92 28.20
N GLY A 251 4.86 11.74 27.70
CA GLY A 251 6.17 11.14 27.87
C GLY A 251 6.36 10.29 29.13
N GLY A 252 7.61 9.84 29.35
CA GLY A 252 7.97 8.77 30.27
C GLY A 252 7.62 8.99 31.75
N ALA A 253 7.78 10.19 32.27
CA ALA A 253 7.44 10.49 33.66
C ALA A 253 5.93 10.30 33.92
N VAL A 254 5.08 10.68 32.95
CA VAL A 254 3.63 10.52 33.08
C VAL A 254 3.23 9.06 32.87
N TRP A 255 3.89 8.35 31.92
CA TRP A 255 3.77 6.89 31.82
C TRP A 255 4.06 6.18 33.12
N ARG A 256 5.20 6.51 33.78
CA ARG A 256 5.57 5.94 35.07
C ARG A 256 4.49 6.19 36.13
N LYS A 257 4.09 7.45 36.28
CA LYS A 257 3.06 7.83 37.26
C LYS A 257 1.79 7.00 37.04
N ARG A 258 1.29 6.92 35.82
CA ARG A 258 0.06 6.21 35.50
C ARG A 258 0.15 4.71 35.73
N LEU A 259 1.25 4.09 35.31
CA LEU A 259 1.46 2.65 35.50
C LEU A 259 1.61 2.30 36.98
N MET A 260 2.26 3.15 37.77
CA MET A 260 2.39 2.95 39.22
C MET A 260 1.05 3.15 39.94
N GLU A 261 0.19 4.08 39.52
CA GLU A 261 -1.16 4.24 40.02
C GLU A 261 -2.03 3.01 39.80
N ASP A 262 -1.94 2.39 38.63
CA ASP A 262 -2.81 1.27 38.24
C ASP A 262 -2.26 -0.11 38.63
N LEU A 263 -0.93 -0.27 38.73
CA LEU A 263 -0.25 -1.56 38.89
C LEU A 263 0.74 -1.59 40.08
N GLY A 264 0.96 -0.45 40.76
CA GLY A 264 2.02 -0.31 41.75
C GLY A 264 1.89 -1.25 42.97
N ASP A 265 0.69 -1.72 43.29
CA ASP A 265 0.45 -2.70 44.36
C ASP A 265 0.94 -4.12 44.02
N GLN A 266 1.31 -4.37 42.75
CA GLN A 266 1.84 -5.64 42.28
C GLN A 266 3.38 -5.54 42.24
N GLY A 267 4.07 -6.05 43.27
CA GLY A 267 5.52 -5.86 43.48
C GLY A 267 6.43 -6.17 42.30
N ASP A 268 6.12 -7.20 41.50
CA ASP A 268 6.91 -7.55 40.31
C ASP A 268 6.79 -6.49 39.20
N VAL A 269 5.60 -5.91 39.02
CA VAL A 269 5.39 -4.85 38.01
C VAL A 269 6.06 -3.55 38.43
N SER A 270 5.97 -3.18 39.74
CA SER A 270 6.67 -2.02 40.26
C SER A 270 8.18 -2.13 40.02
N ALA A 271 8.77 -3.28 40.29
CA ALA A 271 10.18 -3.55 40.06
C ALA A 271 10.54 -3.48 38.56
N LEU A 272 9.64 -3.95 37.67
CA LEU A 272 9.82 -3.86 36.21
C LEU A 272 9.83 -2.39 35.76
N ILE A 273 8.94 -1.54 36.30
CA ILE A 273 8.86 -0.11 35.99
C ILE A 273 10.06 0.64 36.57
N ASP A 274 10.44 0.38 37.81
CA ASP A 274 11.50 1.10 38.55
C ASP A 274 12.90 0.85 37.97
N ARG A 275 13.13 -0.31 37.36
CA ARG A 275 14.41 -0.61 36.70
C ARG A 275 14.65 0.22 35.42
N ARG A 276 13.65 0.92 34.91
CA ARG A 276 13.73 1.71 33.70
C ARG A 276 13.71 3.20 34.01
N SER A 277 14.57 3.97 33.42
CA SER A 277 14.47 5.43 33.38
C SER A 277 13.17 5.86 32.69
N ASP A 278 12.75 7.11 32.84
CA ASP A 278 11.56 7.62 32.17
C ASP A 278 11.70 7.55 30.63
N SER A 279 12.90 7.79 30.10
CA SER A 279 13.16 7.66 28.65
C SER A 279 13.08 6.21 28.16
N GLU A 280 13.58 5.26 28.93
CA GLU A 280 13.47 3.83 28.59
C GLU A 280 12.02 3.32 28.70
N LEU A 281 11.26 3.85 29.67
CA LEU A 281 9.85 3.52 29.81
C LEU A 281 9.02 4.10 28.66
N ALA A 282 9.27 5.35 28.25
CA ALA A 282 8.65 5.92 27.06
C ALA A 282 8.97 5.07 25.83
N ALA A 283 10.24 4.75 25.59
CA ALA A 283 10.67 3.91 24.48
C ALA A 283 10.00 2.52 24.48
N LEU A 284 9.82 1.92 25.67
CA LEU A 284 9.10 0.65 25.82
C LEU A 284 7.62 0.79 25.42
N MET A 285 6.94 1.83 25.95
CA MET A 285 5.51 2.03 25.67
C MET A 285 5.26 2.45 24.21
N GLU A 286 6.16 3.16 23.59
CA GLU A 286 6.09 3.54 22.18
C GLU A 286 6.52 2.43 21.21
N ASN A 287 7.07 1.33 21.71
CA ASN A 287 7.55 0.23 20.88
C ASN A 287 6.41 -0.71 20.45
N LEU A 288 5.40 -0.17 19.74
CA LEU A 288 4.38 -0.97 19.09
C LEU A 288 4.95 -1.75 17.91
N GLY A 289 4.28 -2.81 17.52
CA GLY A 289 4.79 -3.71 16.48
C GLY A 289 5.07 -3.04 15.14
N GLY A 290 4.19 -2.14 14.70
CA GLY A 290 4.36 -1.35 13.49
C GLY A 290 5.44 -0.26 13.58
N ASN A 291 5.84 0.15 14.79
CA ASN A 291 6.95 1.07 15.06
C ASN A 291 8.23 0.36 15.53
N CYS A 292 8.36 -0.92 15.19
CA CYS A 292 9.55 -1.71 15.48
C CYS A 292 10.05 -2.39 14.20
N VAL A 293 11.04 -1.79 13.55
CA VAL A 293 11.58 -2.28 12.27
C VAL A 293 12.04 -3.75 12.35
N ALA A 294 12.55 -4.19 13.49
CA ALA A 294 12.95 -5.58 13.70
C ALA A 294 11.75 -6.54 13.69
N THR A 295 10.67 -6.16 14.39
CA THR A 295 9.43 -6.94 14.42
C THR A 295 8.77 -6.97 13.03
N MET A 296 8.73 -5.84 12.33
CA MET A 296 8.19 -5.79 10.97
C MET A 296 8.98 -6.68 10.01
N ALA A 297 10.31 -6.64 10.05
CA ALA A 297 11.16 -7.50 9.22
C ALA A 297 10.96 -8.99 9.54
N GLU A 298 10.89 -9.35 10.81
CA GLU A 298 10.59 -10.70 11.28
C GLU A 298 9.25 -11.20 10.74
N VAL A 299 8.19 -10.41 10.91
CA VAL A 299 6.83 -10.79 10.49
C VAL A 299 6.73 -10.92 8.98
N PHE A 300 7.28 -10.00 8.19
CA PHE A 300 7.26 -10.13 6.73
C PHE A 300 7.97 -11.40 6.23
N ALA A 301 9.00 -11.86 6.95
CA ALA A 301 9.71 -13.08 6.60
C ALA A 301 8.93 -14.37 6.93
N THR A 302 7.87 -14.30 7.74
CA THR A 302 7.05 -15.48 8.08
C THR A 302 6.02 -15.86 7.02
N VAL A 303 5.71 -14.95 6.08
CA VAL A 303 4.71 -15.21 5.03
C VAL A 303 5.39 -15.76 3.79
N ASP A 304 5.27 -17.06 3.59
CA ASP A 304 5.90 -17.86 2.51
C ASP A 304 4.91 -18.41 1.47
N HIS A 305 3.65 -17.98 1.54
CA HIS A 305 2.56 -18.44 0.68
C HIS A 305 2.02 -17.30 -0.21
N ASP A 306 1.16 -17.63 -1.16
CA ASP A 306 0.56 -16.69 -2.12
C ASP A 306 -0.86 -16.21 -1.74
N ARG A 307 -1.43 -16.69 -0.63
CA ARG A 307 -2.74 -16.22 -0.16
C ARG A 307 -2.70 -14.71 0.15
N PRO A 308 -3.79 -13.98 -0.13
CA PRO A 308 -3.83 -12.56 0.19
C PRO A 308 -3.70 -12.37 1.70
N THR A 309 -2.84 -11.43 2.12
CA THR A 309 -2.49 -11.24 3.53
C THR A 309 -2.70 -9.80 3.94
N CYS A 310 -3.45 -9.59 5.02
CA CYS A 310 -3.64 -8.32 5.69
C CYS A 310 -2.75 -8.24 6.92
N PHE A 311 -1.82 -7.28 6.95
CA PHE A 311 -1.01 -6.99 8.13
C PHE A 311 -1.63 -5.82 8.89
N LEU A 312 -2.12 -6.06 10.10
CA LEU A 312 -2.65 -5.03 10.98
C LEU A 312 -1.54 -4.55 11.92
N ALA A 313 -0.82 -3.52 11.48
CA ALA A 313 0.35 -3.00 12.19
C ALA A 313 -0.03 -1.87 13.15
N TYR A 314 0.07 -2.11 14.45
CA TYR A 314 -0.16 -1.09 15.47
C TYR A 314 0.98 -0.08 15.47
N THR A 315 0.63 1.18 15.34
CA THR A 315 1.57 2.30 15.28
C THR A 315 1.13 3.46 16.18
N ILE A 316 2.00 4.45 16.29
CA ILE A 316 1.73 5.74 16.91
C ILE A 316 1.82 6.80 15.82
N LYS A 317 0.75 7.56 15.62
CA LYS A 317 0.76 8.70 14.71
C LYS A 317 1.71 9.77 15.25
N GLY A 318 2.73 10.12 14.45
CA GLY A 318 3.79 11.03 14.86
C GLY A 318 4.97 10.37 15.58
N TRP A 319 5.08 9.04 15.56
CA TRP A 319 6.14 8.29 16.22
C TRP A 319 7.54 8.88 15.97
N GLY A 320 8.36 8.94 17.05
CA GLY A 320 9.73 9.47 16.98
C GLY A 320 9.83 10.98 16.81
N THR A 321 8.72 11.72 16.92
CA THR A 321 8.68 13.19 16.83
C THR A 321 8.04 13.82 18.06
N PRO A 322 8.28 15.11 18.32
CA PRO A 322 7.65 15.84 19.44
C PRO A 322 6.12 15.94 19.39
N ILE A 323 5.48 15.54 18.29
CA ILE A 323 4.01 15.55 18.13
C ILE A 323 3.41 14.14 18.19
N ALA A 324 4.19 13.14 18.62
CA ALA A 324 3.72 11.75 18.75
C ALA A 324 2.51 11.66 19.68
N GLY A 325 1.46 10.97 19.23
CA GLY A 325 0.25 10.74 20.02
C GLY A 325 -0.66 11.95 20.22
N HIS A 326 -0.28 13.16 19.82
CA HIS A 326 -1.15 14.34 19.95
C HIS A 326 -2.36 14.22 19.03
N LYS A 327 -3.57 14.48 19.57
CA LYS A 327 -4.81 14.32 18.79
C LYS A 327 -4.88 15.22 17.54
N ASP A 328 -4.33 16.44 17.62
CA ASP A 328 -4.39 17.45 16.56
C ASP A 328 -3.20 17.36 15.57
N ASN A 329 -2.54 16.20 15.50
CA ASN A 329 -1.32 16.05 14.68
C ASN A 329 -1.59 15.68 13.21
N HIS A 330 -2.83 15.49 12.79
CA HIS A 330 -3.13 15.12 11.40
C HIS A 330 -2.63 16.18 10.40
N GLY A 331 -3.08 17.41 10.55
CA GLY A 331 -2.60 18.56 9.78
C GLY A 331 -1.52 19.38 10.51
N GLY A 332 -1.21 19.03 11.76
CA GLY A 332 -0.22 19.69 12.59
C GLY A 332 1.20 19.48 12.06
N LEU A 333 2.02 20.52 12.17
CA LEU A 333 3.45 20.46 11.87
C LEU A 333 4.22 20.92 13.10
N MET A 334 5.42 20.37 13.30
CA MET A 334 6.36 20.90 14.27
C MET A 334 6.66 22.37 13.92
N ASN A 335 6.54 23.26 14.89
CA ASN A 335 6.99 24.63 14.71
C ASN A 335 8.53 24.71 14.66
N PRO A 336 9.13 25.85 14.21
CA PRO A 336 10.58 25.95 14.06
C PRO A 336 11.36 25.66 15.33
N THR A 337 10.86 26.03 16.51
CA THR A 337 11.52 25.78 17.79
C THR A 337 11.48 24.28 18.15
N GLN A 338 10.32 23.65 18.02
CA GLN A 338 10.19 22.19 18.21
C GLN A 338 11.10 21.43 17.26
N PHE A 339 11.15 21.86 15.99
CA PHE A 339 11.98 21.22 14.98
C PHE A 339 13.47 21.37 15.28
N ALA A 340 13.94 22.55 15.70
CA ALA A 340 15.34 22.78 16.07
C ALA A 340 15.76 21.93 17.28
N THR A 341 14.90 21.79 18.29
CA THR A 341 15.14 20.91 19.44
C THR A 341 15.22 19.45 19.00
N TRP A 342 14.31 19.04 18.15
CA TRP A 342 14.28 17.68 17.59
C TRP A 342 15.49 17.40 16.68
N GLN A 343 15.95 18.37 15.88
CA GLN A 343 17.17 18.28 15.07
C GLN A 343 18.41 18.01 15.95
N ALA A 344 18.52 18.72 17.07
CA ALA A 344 19.59 18.49 18.03
C ALA A 344 19.54 17.06 18.63
N HIS A 345 18.34 16.59 18.97
CA HIS A 345 18.12 15.22 19.47
C HIS A 345 18.51 14.18 18.41
N MET A 346 18.19 14.41 17.14
CA MET A 346 18.56 13.55 16.01
C MET A 346 20.06 13.64 15.64
N GLY A 347 20.82 14.53 16.27
CA GLY A 347 22.25 14.71 16.07
C GLY A 347 22.64 15.27 14.70
N VAL A 348 21.70 15.83 13.94
CA VAL A 348 21.96 16.35 12.59
C VAL A 348 22.50 17.77 12.66
N ALA A 349 23.75 17.96 12.27
CA ALA A 349 24.40 19.28 12.28
C ALA A 349 23.78 20.20 11.23
N LYS A 350 23.81 21.52 11.53
CA LYS A 350 23.40 22.57 10.59
C LYS A 350 24.26 22.50 9.33
N GLY A 351 23.61 22.51 8.15
CA GLY A 351 24.23 22.38 6.84
C GLY A 351 24.31 20.93 6.34
N GLN A 352 24.02 19.95 7.18
CA GLN A 352 23.99 18.52 6.83
C GLN A 352 22.58 17.93 6.72
N GLU A 353 21.57 18.78 6.70
CA GLU A 353 20.17 18.36 6.76
C GLU A 353 19.77 17.45 5.59
N TRP A 354 20.35 17.71 4.41
CA TRP A 354 20.10 16.92 3.20
C TRP A 354 21.11 15.81 2.96
N ASP A 355 22.15 15.67 3.79
CA ASP A 355 23.07 14.57 3.66
C ASP A 355 22.38 13.25 4.04
N PRO A 356 22.18 12.31 3.11
CA PRO A 356 21.49 11.05 3.39
C PRO A 356 22.24 10.17 4.40
N PHE A 357 23.54 10.42 4.59
CA PHE A 357 24.39 9.66 5.50
C PHE A 357 24.82 10.44 6.75
N ALA A 358 24.29 11.65 6.98
CA ALA A 358 24.55 12.38 8.22
C ALA A 358 24.23 11.50 9.44
N THR A 359 25.04 11.57 10.49
CA THR A 359 24.93 10.75 11.72
C THR A 359 25.18 9.24 11.57
N VAL A 360 25.46 8.75 10.38
CA VAL A 360 25.79 7.34 10.14
C VAL A 360 27.23 7.08 10.57
N ALA A 361 27.42 6.15 11.51
CA ALA A 361 28.75 5.84 12.05
C ALA A 361 29.70 5.21 11.01
N ASP A 362 29.16 4.43 10.10
CA ASP A 362 29.89 3.78 9.01
C ASP A 362 29.09 3.91 7.70
N PRO A 363 29.27 5.03 6.96
CA PRO A 363 28.59 5.24 5.69
C PRO A 363 28.93 4.19 4.63
N GLY A 364 30.16 3.69 4.60
CA GLY A 364 30.61 2.69 3.63
C GLY A 364 29.84 1.37 3.80
N ALA A 365 29.81 0.84 5.03
CA ALA A 365 29.06 -0.39 5.30
C ALA A 365 27.55 -0.23 5.04
N LEU A 366 26.99 0.96 5.25
CA LEU A 366 25.58 1.21 4.90
C LEU A 366 25.38 1.25 3.38
N GLN A 367 26.27 1.88 2.62
CA GLN A 367 26.22 1.91 1.15
C GLN A 367 26.33 0.50 0.55
N ASP A 368 27.24 -0.34 1.07
CA ASP A 368 27.36 -1.75 0.66
C ASP A 368 26.07 -2.53 0.94
N PHE A 369 25.44 -2.31 2.10
CA PHE A 369 24.14 -2.90 2.42
C PHE A 369 23.06 -2.45 1.43
N LEU A 370 22.96 -1.15 1.14
CA LEU A 370 21.98 -0.58 0.22
C LEU A 370 22.14 -1.11 -1.20
N ALA A 371 23.38 -1.26 -1.68
CA ALA A 371 23.69 -1.83 -3.00
C ALA A 371 23.25 -3.29 -3.12
N GLY A 372 23.18 -4.03 -2.00
CA GLY A 372 22.73 -5.42 -1.95
C GLY A 372 21.21 -5.61 -1.78
N VAL A 373 20.41 -4.54 -1.66
CA VAL A 373 18.95 -4.67 -1.46
C VAL A 373 18.27 -5.19 -2.74
N PRO A 374 17.62 -6.39 -2.70
CA PRO A 374 17.12 -7.04 -3.90
C PRO A 374 16.11 -6.22 -4.70
N PHE A 375 15.26 -5.47 -4.02
CA PHE A 375 14.23 -4.65 -4.66
C PHE A 375 14.82 -3.58 -5.60
N PHE A 376 15.99 -3.05 -5.28
CA PHE A 376 16.66 -2.01 -6.07
C PHE A 376 17.78 -2.56 -6.97
N ALA A 377 18.18 -3.82 -6.81
CA ALA A 377 19.33 -4.41 -7.51
C ALA A 377 19.10 -4.67 -9.01
N ARG A 378 17.85 -4.74 -9.46
CA ARG A 378 17.50 -4.94 -10.87
C ARG A 378 17.13 -3.62 -11.51
N GLY A 379 17.97 -2.98 -12.25
CA GLY A 379 17.71 -1.85 -13.15
C GLY A 379 16.29 -1.24 -13.23
N PRO A 380 15.88 -0.61 -14.31
CA PRO A 380 14.58 0.06 -14.38
C PRO A 380 13.41 -0.88 -14.11
N ARG A 381 12.54 -0.52 -13.18
CA ARG A 381 11.34 -1.30 -12.79
C ARG A 381 10.17 -1.09 -13.75
N ARG A 382 10.26 -0.11 -14.65
CA ARG A 382 9.27 0.15 -15.70
C ARG A 382 9.71 -0.54 -16.98
N TYR A 383 8.92 -1.52 -17.42
CA TYR A 383 9.17 -2.22 -18.66
C TYR A 383 8.71 -1.42 -19.87
N LEU A 384 9.31 -1.73 -21.02
CA LEU A 384 8.86 -1.25 -22.33
C LEU A 384 8.53 -2.50 -23.15
N ASP A 385 7.25 -2.74 -23.38
CA ASP A 385 6.82 -3.82 -24.27
C ASP A 385 6.77 -3.36 -25.73
N THR A 386 6.99 -4.29 -26.64
CA THR A 386 6.94 -4.03 -28.09
C THR A 386 5.54 -3.58 -28.53
N ARG A 387 5.51 -2.77 -29.58
CA ARG A 387 4.24 -2.39 -30.23
C ARG A 387 3.63 -3.62 -30.89
N ILE A 388 2.33 -3.77 -30.73
CA ILE A 388 1.53 -4.81 -31.37
C ILE A 388 0.76 -4.16 -32.51
N PRO A 389 0.92 -4.62 -33.77
CA PRO A 389 0.18 -4.08 -34.91
C PRO A 389 -1.33 -4.28 -34.71
N VAL A 390 -2.10 -3.22 -34.93
CA VAL A 390 -3.56 -3.31 -35.00
C VAL A 390 -3.93 -3.82 -36.42
N PRO A 391 -4.71 -4.92 -36.54
CA PRO A 391 -5.15 -5.40 -37.83
C PRO A 391 -6.12 -4.43 -38.48
N ALA A 392 -6.32 -4.54 -39.78
CA ALA A 392 -7.40 -3.83 -40.47
C ALA A 392 -8.74 -4.31 -39.89
N ILE A 393 -9.56 -3.37 -39.44
CA ILE A 393 -10.90 -3.64 -38.91
C ILE A 393 -11.90 -3.26 -40.00
N ALA A 394 -12.64 -4.26 -40.49
CA ALA A 394 -13.73 -4.02 -41.41
C ALA A 394 -14.96 -3.53 -40.63
N ILE A 395 -15.54 -2.43 -41.06
CA ILE A 395 -16.79 -1.90 -40.54
C ILE A 395 -17.86 -2.08 -41.62
N ASP A 396 -18.91 -2.82 -41.31
CA ASP A 396 -20.07 -2.96 -42.16
C ASP A 396 -20.89 -1.66 -42.08
N THR A 397 -20.90 -0.90 -43.15
CA THR A 397 -21.62 0.39 -43.27
C THR A 397 -22.93 0.27 -44.06
N ASP A 398 -23.26 -0.93 -44.54
CA ASP A 398 -24.42 -1.12 -45.46
C ASP A 398 -25.74 -1.27 -44.72
N ARG A 399 -25.72 -1.25 -43.40
CA ARG A 399 -26.91 -1.35 -42.54
C ARG A 399 -26.92 -0.27 -41.47
N GLU A 400 -28.11 0.23 -41.20
CA GLU A 400 -28.34 1.04 -40.03
C GLU A 400 -28.34 0.16 -38.76
N ILE A 401 -27.33 0.32 -37.93
CA ILE A 401 -27.18 -0.39 -36.68
C ILE A 401 -26.76 0.59 -35.56
N SER A 402 -27.03 0.25 -34.30
CA SER A 402 -26.53 1.04 -33.21
C SER A 402 -24.99 0.92 -33.09
N THR A 403 -24.35 1.95 -32.58
CA THR A 403 -22.90 1.93 -32.33
C THR A 403 -22.50 0.80 -31.40
N GLN A 404 -23.33 0.46 -30.41
CA GLN A 404 -23.13 -0.66 -29.50
C GLN A 404 -23.18 -2.01 -30.25
N ALA A 405 -24.13 -2.22 -31.15
CA ALA A 405 -24.20 -3.44 -31.95
C ALA A 405 -23.03 -3.56 -32.92
N ALA A 406 -22.61 -2.44 -33.54
CA ALA A 406 -21.42 -2.40 -34.40
C ALA A 406 -20.15 -2.76 -33.64
N PHE A 407 -19.98 -2.23 -32.42
CA PHE A 407 -18.85 -2.53 -31.57
C PHE A 407 -18.80 -4.02 -31.17
N GLY A 408 -19.93 -4.59 -30.74
CA GLY A 408 -20.04 -6.02 -30.44
C GLY A 408 -19.70 -6.91 -31.64
N LYS A 409 -20.14 -6.51 -32.86
CA LYS A 409 -19.80 -7.21 -34.10
C LYS A 409 -18.30 -7.15 -34.41
N ILE A 410 -17.65 -5.99 -34.26
CA ILE A 410 -16.20 -5.84 -34.42
C ILE A 410 -15.45 -6.78 -33.51
N LEU A 411 -15.83 -6.85 -32.24
CA LEU A 411 -15.20 -7.77 -31.29
C LEU A 411 -15.44 -9.24 -31.65
N ASP A 412 -16.66 -9.61 -32.08
CA ASP A 412 -16.94 -10.97 -32.55
C ASP A 412 -16.06 -11.32 -33.78
N ASP A 413 -15.91 -10.41 -34.74
CA ASP A 413 -15.06 -10.62 -35.92
C ASP A 413 -13.58 -10.76 -35.53
N LEU A 414 -13.07 -9.91 -34.63
CA LEU A 414 -11.71 -10.04 -34.08
C LEU A 414 -11.52 -11.37 -33.34
N SER A 415 -12.57 -11.89 -32.69
CA SER A 415 -12.51 -13.14 -31.94
C SER A 415 -12.29 -14.39 -32.79
N LYS A 416 -12.62 -14.30 -34.10
CA LYS A 416 -12.50 -15.41 -35.08
C LYS A 416 -11.06 -15.64 -35.53
N GLY A 417 -10.20 -14.61 -35.39
CA GLY A 417 -8.81 -14.65 -35.82
C GLY A 417 -7.84 -14.90 -34.65
N ASP A 418 -6.61 -15.34 -34.98
CA ASP A 418 -5.54 -15.60 -34.03
C ASP A 418 -4.46 -14.51 -34.07
N SER A 419 -4.84 -13.27 -34.34
CA SER A 419 -3.88 -12.16 -34.37
C SER A 419 -3.31 -11.90 -32.97
N ALA A 420 -2.05 -11.46 -32.93
CA ALA A 420 -1.41 -11.06 -31.68
C ALA A 420 -2.21 -9.95 -30.96
N PHE A 421 -2.88 -9.08 -31.72
CA PHE A 421 -3.77 -8.04 -31.18
C PHE A 421 -4.99 -8.65 -30.49
N ALA A 422 -5.72 -9.56 -31.15
CA ALA A 422 -6.89 -10.23 -30.57
C ALA A 422 -6.52 -11.04 -29.31
N ALA A 423 -5.35 -11.67 -29.29
CA ALA A 423 -4.85 -12.44 -28.14
C ALA A 423 -4.52 -11.57 -26.92
N ARG A 424 -4.39 -10.24 -27.08
CA ARG A 424 -4.06 -9.29 -26.01
C ARG A 424 -5.27 -8.45 -25.57
N ILE A 425 -6.44 -8.65 -26.16
CA ILE A 425 -7.66 -8.00 -25.71
C ILE A 425 -8.13 -8.66 -24.41
N LEU A 426 -8.39 -7.85 -23.40
CA LEU A 426 -9.09 -8.20 -22.18
C LEU A 426 -10.36 -7.39 -22.12
N THR A 427 -11.52 -8.05 -22.12
CA THR A 427 -12.81 -7.39 -21.96
C THR A 427 -13.33 -7.53 -20.55
N THR A 428 -14.10 -6.56 -20.08
CA THR A 428 -14.71 -6.58 -18.76
C THR A 428 -16.00 -5.76 -18.72
N SER A 429 -16.91 -6.09 -17.83
CA SER A 429 -18.11 -5.29 -17.58
C SER A 429 -18.65 -5.56 -16.16
N PRO A 430 -19.37 -4.59 -15.55
CA PRO A 430 -19.98 -4.75 -14.24
C PRO A 430 -21.40 -5.33 -14.38
N ASP A 431 -21.52 -6.66 -14.59
CA ASP A 431 -22.79 -7.40 -14.71
C ASP A 431 -23.68 -6.96 -15.89
N VAL A 432 -23.09 -6.40 -16.96
CA VAL A 432 -23.85 -5.92 -18.13
C VAL A 432 -23.36 -6.51 -19.45
N THR A 433 -22.58 -7.58 -19.44
CA THR A 433 -21.95 -8.22 -20.60
C THR A 433 -22.95 -8.58 -21.70
N GLY A 434 -24.09 -9.18 -21.35
CA GLY A 434 -25.12 -9.57 -22.31
C GLY A 434 -25.78 -8.38 -22.99
N THR A 435 -26.15 -7.37 -22.21
CA THR A 435 -26.90 -6.19 -22.69
C THR A 435 -26.01 -5.17 -23.39
N THR A 436 -24.70 -5.24 -23.22
CA THR A 436 -23.71 -4.41 -23.94
C THR A 436 -23.14 -5.10 -25.19
N ASN A 437 -23.76 -6.16 -25.68
CA ASN A 437 -23.42 -6.90 -26.89
C ASN A 437 -22.04 -7.57 -26.89
N LEU A 438 -21.47 -7.88 -25.71
CA LEU A 438 -20.24 -8.65 -25.58
C LEU A 438 -20.44 -10.17 -25.66
N GLY A 439 -21.69 -10.65 -25.64
CA GLY A 439 -22.02 -12.09 -25.63
C GLY A 439 -21.31 -12.92 -26.69
N PRO A 440 -21.31 -12.55 -27.99
CA PRO A 440 -20.57 -13.29 -29.03
C PRO A 440 -19.06 -13.40 -28.79
N TRP A 441 -18.41 -12.32 -28.32
CA TRP A 441 -17.01 -12.33 -27.90
C TRP A 441 -16.78 -13.31 -26.76
N VAL A 442 -17.57 -13.23 -25.68
CA VAL A 442 -17.42 -14.06 -24.48
C VAL A 442 -17.71 -15.53 -24.80
N ASN A 443 -18.71 -15.84 -25.62
CA ASN A 443 -18.98 -17.21 -26.07
C ASN A 443 -17.78 -17.85 -26.77
N ARG A 444 -16.94 -17.05 -27.46
CA ARG A 444 -15.77 -17.55 -28.19
C ARG A 444 -14.49 -17.47 -27.36
N ARG A 445 -14.28 -16.34 -26.68
CA ARG A 445 -13.05 -16.04 -25.94
C ARG A 445 -13.12 -16.36 -24.44
N LYS A 446 -14.29 -16.79 -23.95
CA LYS A 446 -14.54 -17.36 -22.61
C LYS A 446 -14.28 -16.39 -21.46
N LEU A 447 -14.77 -16.77 -20.30
CA LEU A 447 -14.53 -16.08 -19.02
C LEU A 447 -13.18 -16.51 -18.43
N PHE A 448 -12.44 -15.55 -17.92
CA PHE A 448 -11.18 -15.84 -17.24
C PHE A 448 -11.44 -16.39 -15.85
N ALA A 449 -10.79 -17.50 -15.54
CA ALA A 449 -10.58 -18.00 -14.18
C ALA A 449 -9.24 -18.72 -14.13
N ARG A 450 -8.57 -18.68 -12.98
CA ARG A 450 -7.27 -19.37 -12.80
C ARG A 450 -7.33 -20.90 -13.01
N GLN A 451 -8.49 -21.46 -12.78
CA GLN A 451 -8.78 -22.89 -12.98
C GLN A 451 -10.10 -23.03 -13.72
N SER A 452 -10.19 -24.01 -14.60
CA SER A 452 -11.45 -24.33 -15.28
C SER A 452 -12.50 -24.74 -14.27
N ARG A 453 -13.72 -24.27 -14.47
CA ARG A 453 -14.89 -24.64 -13.63
C ARG A 453 -15.83 -25.50 -14.45
N ALA A 454 -16.32 -26.59 -13.85
CA ALA A 454 -17.36 -27.40 -14.45
C ALA A 454 -18.66 -26.60 -14.61
N ASP A 455 -19.35 -26.83 -15.74
CA ASP A 455 -20.67 -26.26 -15.98
C ASP A 455 -21.71 -27.39 -16.03
N ALA A 456 -22.51 -27.50 -14.97
CA ALA A 456 -23.55 -28.52 -14.85
C ALA A 456 -24.64 -28.40 -15.95
N PHE A 457 -24.88 -27.21 -16.49
CA PHE A 457 -25.82 -27.03 -17.61
C PHE A 457 -25.30 -27.69 -18.88
N ILE A 458 -23.98 -27.57 -19.16
CA ILE A 458 -23.34 -28.26 -20.27
C ILE A 458 -23.34 -29.78 -20.03
N GLU A 459 -22.97 -30.23 -18.81
CA GLU A 459 -22.94 -31.63 -18.43
C GLU A 459 -24.34 -32.29 -18.56
N HIS A 460 -25.38 -31.58 -18.14
CA HIS A 460 -26.77 -32.02 -18.28
C HIS A 460 -27.41 -31.73 -19.64
N ARG A 461 -26.63 -31.19 -20.59
CA ARG A 461 -27.09 -30.84 -21.95
C ARG A 461 -28.31 -29.90 -21.97
N ILE A 462 -28.37 -28.99 -21.02
CA ILE A 462 -29.42 -27.95 -20.96
C ILE A 462 -29.09 -26.85 -21.97
N PRO A 463 -29.98 -26.54 -22.91
CA PRO A 463 -29.72 -25.49 -23.91
C PRO A 463 -29.52 -24.12 -23.25
N SER A 464 -28.44 -23.42 -23.65
CA SER A 464 -28.15 -22.06 -23.24
C SER A 464 -27.61 -21.26 -24.42
N THR A 465 -27.99 -19.98 -24.52
CA THR A 465 -27.43 -19.04 -25.47
C THR A 465 -26.11 -18.46 -24.97
N ALA A 466 -25.91 -18.43 -23.65
CA ALA A 466 -24.66 -18.02 -23.02
C ALA A 466 -23.78 -19.25 -22.82
N LYS A 467 -22.79 -19.42 -23.70
CA LYS A 467 -21.80 -20.51 -23.63
C LYS A 467 -20.57 -20.04 -22.84
N TRP A 468 -20.81 -19.54 -21.66
CA TRP A 468 -19.78 -18.90 -20.85
C TRP A 468 -19.06 -19.94 -19.99
N GLU A 469 -17.89 -20.33 -20.45
CA GLU A 469 -17.01 -21.24 -19.72
C GLU A 469 -15.92 -20.47 -18.98
N PHE A 470 -15.66 -20.83 -17.74
CA PHE A 470 -14.57 -20.29 -16.94
C PHE A 470 -13.29 -21.09 -17.19
N THR A 471 -12.26 -20.46 -17.77
CA THR A 471 -11.00 -21.10 -18.10
C THR A 471 -9.80 -20.15 -17.97
N PRO A 472 -8.56 -20.68 -17.80
CA PRO A 472 -7.34 -19.87 -17.80
C PRO A 472 -7.11 -19.14 -19.15
N GLU A 473 -7.62 -19.66 -20.25
CA GLU A 473 -7.51 -19.09 -21.59
C GLU A 473 -8.53 -17.96 -21.80
N GLY A 474 -9.54 -17.83 -20.93
CA GLY A 474 -10.59 -16.84 -21.03
C GLY A 474 -10.06 -15.41 -21.16
N GLN A 475 -10.73 -14.57 -21.95
CA GLN A 475 -10.34 -13.18 -22.21
C GLN A 475 -11.37 -12.15 -21.72
N HIS A 476 -12.37 -12.59 -20.97
CA HIS A 476 -13.33 -11.70 -20.32
C HIS A 476 -13.30 -11.89 -18.81
N VAL A 477 -13.24 -10.79 -18.08
CA VAL A 477 -13.39 -10.75 -16.62
C VAL A 477 -14.76 -10.14 -16.32
N GLU A 478 -15.69 -10.98 -15.88
CA GLU A 478 -17.01 -10.52 -15.44
C GLU A 478 -16.91 -10.02 -14.01
N LEU A 479 -17.22 -8.75 -13.82
CA LEU A 479 -17.25 -8.11 -12.50
C LEU A 479 -18.67 -8.15 -11.92
N GLY A 480 -18.77 -7.99 -10.60
CA GLY A 480 -20.04 -7.68 -9.96
C GLY A 480 -20.53 -6.27 -10.29
N ILE A 481 -21.69 -5.90 -9.74
CA ILE A 481 -22.30 -4.58 -9.90
C ILE A 481 -21.48 -3.56 -9.07
N ALA A 482 -20.35 -3.15 -9.64
CA ALA A 482 -19.40 -2.22 -9.02
C ALA A 482 -18.60 -1.51 -10.14
N GLU A 483 -19.04 -0.34 -10.55
CA GLU A 483 -18.44 0.40 -11.66
C GLU A 483 -17.03 0.88 -11.33
N MET A 484 -16.74 1.17 -10.07
CA MET A 484 -15.39 1.53 -9.65
C MET A 484 -14.39 0.39 -9.90
N ASN A 485 -14.79 -0.86 -9.68
CA ASN A 485 -13.97 -2.03 -9.98
C ASN A 485 -13.63 -2.14 -11.47
N LEU A 486 -14.57 -1.77 -12.36
CA LEU A 486 -14.34 -1.71 -13.80
C LEU A 486 -13.19 -0.76 -14.12
N PHE A 487 -13.24 0.47 -13.62
CA PHE A 487 -12.20 1.48 -13.89
C PHE A 487 -10.84 1.09 -13.31
N LEU A 488 -10.83 0.46 -12.13
CA LEU A 488 -9.60 -0.03 -11.49
C LEU A 488 -8.97 -1.19 -12.27
N LEU A 489 -9.78 -2.13 -12.75
CA LEU A 489 -9.29 -3.22 -13.62
C LEU A 489 -8.77 -2.70 -14.95
N LEU A 490 -9.48 -1.75 -15.57
CA LEU A 490 -9.00 -1.09 -16.80
C LEU A 490 -7.67 -0.37 -16.58
N GLY A 491 -7.54 0.34 -15.45
CA GLY A 491 -6.30 1.01 -15.06
C GLY A 491 -5.15 0.03 -14.86
N ALA A 492 -5.36 -1.05 -14.12
CA ALA A 492 -4.34 -2.08 -13.88
C ALA A 492 -3.92 -2.78 -15.19
N ALA A 493 -4.89 -3.16 -16.04
CA ALA A 493 -4.63 -3.79 -17.33
C ALA A 493 -3.94 -2.83 -18.31
N GLY A 494 -4.32 -1.54 -18.33
CA GLY A 494 -3.67 -0.50 -19.12
C GLY A 494 -2.20 -0.28 -18.74
N LEU A 495 -1.85 -0.46 -17.47
CA LEU A 495 -0.48 -0.37 -16.97
C LEU A 495 0.35 -1.64 -17.19
N SER A 496 -0.23 -2.74 -17.65
CA SER A 496 0.41 -4.06 -17.73
C SER A 496 1.71 -4.06 -18.54
N HIS A 497 1.77 -3.27 -19.62
CA HIS A 497 2.97 -3.13 -20.45
C HIS A 497 4.17 -2.60 -19.65
N SER A 498 3.93 -1.75 -18.69
CA SER A 498 4.96 -1.11 -17.87
C SER A 498 5.20 -1.82 -16.55
N LEU A 499 4.16 -2.40 -15.93
CA LEU A 499 4.31 -3.16 -14.69
C LEU A 499 4.90 -4.56 -14.91
N PHE A 500 4.51 -5.20 -16.02
CA PHE A 500 4.79 -6.61 -16.29
C PHE A 500 5.54 -6.87 -17.61
N GLY A 501 5.79 -5.84 -18.41
CA GLY A 501 6.42 -6.02 -19.72
C GLY A 501 5.55 -6.79 -20.73
N LYS A 502 4.24 -6.83 -20.51
CA LYS A 502 3.28 -7.55 -21.36
C LYS A 502 2.07 -6.64 -21.62
N ARG A 503 1.92 -6.18 -22.87
CA ARG A 503 0.85 -5.25 -23.26
C ARG A 503 -0.51 -5.94 -23.35
N LEU A 504 -1.52 -5.30 -22.76
CA LEU A 504 -2.93 -5.62 -22.94
C LEU A 504 -3.67 -4.46 -23.63
N PHE A 505 -4.80 -4.78 -24.24
CA PHE A 505 -5.79 -3.84 -24.77
C PHE A 505 -7.08 -4.04 -23.96
N PRO A 506 -7.20 -3.36 -22.81
CA PRO A 506 -8.39 -3.50 -21.97
C PRO A 506 -9.57 -2.76 -22.59
N ILE A 507 -10.74 -3.41 -22.59
CA ILE A 507 -12.00 -2.87 -23.07
C ILE A 507 -13.05 -3.08 -21.99
N GLY A 508 -13.59 -1.99 -21.46
CA GLY A 508 -14.68 -2.01 -20.49
C GLY A 508 -15.96 -1.51 -21.13
N THR A 509 -17.09 -2.14 -20.79
CA THR A 509 -18.43 -1.66 -21.14
C THR A 509 -19.24 -1.39 -19.90
N VAL A 510 -19.94 -0.27 -19.87
CA VAL A 510 -20.78 0.19 -18.78
C VAL A 510 -21.96 0.94 -19.37
N TYR A 511 -23.08 1.01 -18.64
CA TYR A 511 -24.17 1.88 -19.03
C TYR A 511 -23.83 3.35 -18.80
N ASP A 512 -24.14 4.20 -19.77
CA ASP A 512 -23.91 5.63 -19.74
C ASP A 512 -24.31 6.33 -18.42
N PRO A 513 -25.49 6.05 -17.81
CA PRO A 513 -25.87 6.69 -16.55
C PRO A 513 -25.00 6.33 -15.34
N PHE A 514 -24.09 5.34 -15.46
CA PHE A 514 -23.26 4.88 -14.36
C PHE A 514 -21.78 5.23 -14.52
N VAL A 515 -21.45 6.03 -15.52
CA VAL A 515 -20.05 6.49 -15.74
C VAL A 515 -19.55 7.33 -14.57
N ASP A 516 -20.44 8.04 -13.89
CA ASP A 516 -20.13 8.94 -12.77
C ASP A 516 -20.14 8.26 -11.38
N ARG A 517 -20.28 6.96 -11.33
CA ARG A 517 -20.36 6.20 -10.07
C ARG A 517 -19.03 5.87 -9.45
#